data_6f2ecbcbd3c6753fb728e9c2d0116632
#
_entry.id   6f2ecbcbd3c6753fb728e9c2d0116632
#
_cell.length_a   1.000
_cell.length_b   1.000
_cell.length_c   1.000
_cell.angle_alpha   90.00
_cell.angle_beta   90.00
_cell.angle_gamma   90.00
#
_symmetry.space_group_name_H-M   'P 1'
#
loop_
_entity.id
_entity.type
_entity.pdbx_description
1 polymer ?
#
loop_
_entity_poly.entity_id
_entity_poly.type
_entity_poly.pdbx_seq_one_letter_code
_entity_poly.pdbx_strand_id
1 'polypeptide(L)'
;MKLSSNFDVDIELVKTGALLHDIGRSKTNGIDHAVVGAEILKNMGFPDSVANIALRHIGAGIPKKEAIQLGLPPKDYIPLTLEEKIVAHADNLTHWDKEVDLDFVIKKWKERLGENHPSINRIIELHQEIVSSNLN
;
A
#
# COMPACT_ATOMS: atom_id res chain seq x y z
N MET A 1 7.62 -10.54 -12.23
CA MET A 1 7.44 -9.08 -12.42
C MET A 1 8.76 -8.45 -12.79
N LYS A 2 8.74 -7.66 -13.86
CA LYS A 2 9.95 -7.02 -14.36
C LYS A 2 10.57 -6.04 -13.36
N LEU A 3 9.73 -5.33 -12.61
CA LEU A 3 10.20 -4.35 -11.62
C LEU A 3 11.05 -4.98 -10.53
N SER A 4 10.69 -6.18 -10.07
CA SER A 4 11.42 -6.82 -8.99
C SER A 4 12.72 -7.49 -9.42
N SER A 5 12.97 -7.64 -10.73
CA SER A 5 14.19 -8.27 -11.21
C SER A 5 15.46 -7.44 -10.98
N ASN A 6 15.32 -6.13 -10.73
CA ASN A 6 16.45 -5.23 -10.50
C ASN A 6 16.77 -5.03 -9.03
N PHE A 7 16.07 -5.75 -8.14
CA PHE A 7 16.26 -5.67 -6.70
C PHE A 7 16.46 -7.05 -6.11
N ASP A 8 17.10 -7.06 -4.96
CA ASP A 8 17.15 -8.26 -4.14
C ASP A 8 15.83 -8.39 -3.37
N VAL A 9 14.77 -8.79 -4.08
CA VAL A 9 13.43 -8.91 -3.52
C VAL A 9 12.87 -10.32 -3.68
N ASP A 10 11.97 -10.68 -2.78
CA ASP A 10 11.22 -11.93 -2.84
C ASP A 10 10.04 -11.76 -3.82
N ILE A 11 10.23 -12.22 -5.05
CA ILE A 11 9.22 -12.08 -6.11
C ILE A 11 7.92 -12.81 -5.76
N GLU A 12 8.02 -14.00 -5.16
CA GLU A 12 6.83 -14.76 -4.77
C GLU A 12 6.05 -14.05 -3.67
N LEU A 13 6.74 -13.39 -2.74
CA LEU A 13 6.10 -12.59 -1.71
C LEU A 13 5.36 -11.41 -2.34
N VAL A 14 5.96 -10.71 -3.30
CA VAL A 14 5.32 -9.61 -4.00
C VAL A 14 4.06 -10.08 -4.72
N LYS A 15 4.13 -11.20 -5.43
CA LYS A 15 2.98 -11.75 -6.15
C LYS A 15 1.85 -12.13 -5.20
N THR A 16 2.17 -12.84 -4.14
CA THR A 16 1.18 -13.28 -3.14
C THR A 16 0.56 -12.07 -2.45
N GLY A 17 1.38 -11.12 -2.03
CA GLY A 17 0.90 -9.90 -1.38
C GLY A 17 0.03 -9.06 -2.30
N ALA A 18 0.44 -8.90 -3.55
CA ALA A 18 -0.35 -8.13 -4.53
C ALA A 18 -1.72 -8.76 -4.76
N LEU A 19 -1.77 -10.10 -4.84
CA LEU A 19 -3.02 -10.82 -5.05
C LEU A 19 -3.97 -10.70 -3.86
N LEU A 20 -3.44 -10.67 -2.64
CA LEU A 20 -4.23 -10.76 -1.42
C LEU A 20 -4.37 -9.45 -0.63
N HIS A 21 -3.73 -8.35 -1.10
CA HIS A 21 -3.68 -7.12 -0.29
C HIS A 21 -5.06 -6.53 0.04
N ASP A 22 -6.04 -6.73 -0.82
CA ASP A 22 -7.40 -6.20 -0.65
C ASP A 22 -8.41 -7.22 -0.07
N ILE A 23 -7.93 -8.35 0.46
CA ILE A 23 -8.84 -9.40 0.96
C ILE A 23 -9.78 -8.88 2.04
N GLY A 24 -9.39 -7.84 2.79
CA GLY A 24 -10.23 -7.23 3.82
C GLY A 24 -11.52 -6.64 3.28
N ARG A 25 -11.57 -6.31 1.98
CA ARG A 25 -12.78 -5.78 1.35
C ARG A 25 -13.91 -6.80 1.27
N SER A 26 -13.63 -8.06 1.57
CA SER A 26 -14.67 -9.07 1.73
C SER A 26 -15.53 -8.85 2.99
N LYS A 27 -15.02 -8.07 3.94
CA LYS A 27 -15.69 -7.78 5.21
C LYS A 27 -16.10 -6.32 5.35
N THR A 28 -15.30 -5.39 4.81
CA THR A 28 -15.53 -3.96 4.96
C THR A 28 -14.95 -3.20 3.77
N ASN A 29 -15.62 -2.11 3.37
CA ASN A 29 -15.10 -1.19 2.34
C ASN A 29 -14.48 0.07 2.96
N GLY A 30 -14.41 0.15 4.29
CA GLY A 30 -13.82 1.28 4.99
C GLY A 30 -12.30 1.29 4.95
N ILE A 31 -11.72 2.33 5.54
CA ILE A 31 -10.28 2.46 5.66
C ILE A 31 -9.66 1.31 6.47
N ASP A 32 -10.45 0.64 7.29
CA ASP A 32 -10.01 -0.48 8.11
C ASP A 32 -9.85 -1.78 7.32
N HIS A 33 -10.11 -1.80 6.00
CA HIS A 33 -9.96 -3.03 5.21
C HIS A 33 -8.53 -3.57 5.23
N ALA A 34 -7.53 -2.72 5.42
CA ALA A 34 -6.14 -3.16 5.54
C ALA A 34 -5.90 -3.94 6.84
N VAL A 35 -6.43 -3.42 7.95
CA VAL A 35 -6.32 -4.08 9.26
C VAL A 35 -7.09 -5.40 9.26
N VAL A 36 -8.31 -5.39 8.76
CA VAL A 36 -9.15 -6.59 8.66
C VAL A 36 -8.51 -7.61 7.74
N GLY A 37 -7.95 -7.16 6.61
CA GLY A 37 -7.27 -8.04 5.67
C GLY A 37 -6.07 -8.74 6.28
N ALA A 38 -5.26 -8.02 7.03
CA ALA A 38 -4.11 -8.60 7.73
C ALA A 38 -4.54 -9.68 8.73
N GLU A 39 -5.63 -9.43 9.46
CA GLU A 39 -6.18 -10.42 10.41
C GLU A 39 -6.68 -11.68 9.70
N ILE A 40 -7.40 -11.50 8.58
CA ILE A 40 -7.88 -12.63 7.77
C ILE A 40 -6.70 -13.49 7.33
N LEU A 41 -5.64 -12.85 6.80
CA LEU A 41 -4.47 -13.58 6.30
C LEU A 41 -3.75 -14.35 7.41
N LYS A 42 -3.60 -13.73 8.58
CA LYS A 42 -3.00 -14.41 9.74
C LYS A 42 -3.84 -15.62 10.16
N ASN A 43 -5.15 -15.45 10.21
CA ASN A 43 -6.06 -16.54 10.59
C ASN A 43 -6.07 -17.67 9.56
N MET A 44 -5.77 -17.37 8.30
CA MET A 44 -5.63 -18.38 7.25
C MET A 44 -4.27 -19.08 7.24
N GLY A 45 -3.36 -18.66 8.10
CA GLY A 45 -2.05 -19.28 8.21
C GLY A 45 -0.96 -18.66 7.33
N PHE A 46 -1.22 -17.51 6.70
CA PHE A 46 -0.18 -16.81 5.94
C PHE A 46 0.86 -16.21 6.89
N PRO A 47 2.14 -16.13 6.46
CA PRO A 47 3.17 -15.51 7.29
C PRO A 47 2.94 -14.02 7.47
N ASP A 48 3.57 -13.46 8.51
CA ASP A 48 3.46 -12.03 8.81
C ASP A 48 3.90 -11.15 7.64
N SER A 49 4.86 -11.60 6.84
CA SER A 49 5.31 -10.85 5.67
C SER A 49 4.18 -10.57 4.67
N VAL A 50 3.29 -11.53 4.46
CA VAL A 50 2.11 -11.35 3.60
C VAL A 50 1.08 -10.46 4.28
N ALA A 51 0.80 -10.69 5.54
CA ALA A 51 -0.16 -9.89 6.30
C ALA A 51 0.27 -8.42 6.37
N ASN A 52 1.55 -8.14 6.51
CA ASN A 52 2.07 -6.78 6.56
C ASN A 52 1.92 -6.05 5.22
N ILE A 53 1.99 -6.74 4.10
CA ILE A 53 1.71 -6.13 2.79
C ILE A 53 0.28 -5.60 2.77
N ALA A 54 -0.68 -6.41 3.19
CA ALA A 54 -2.08 -5.98 3.27
C ALA A 54 -2.26 -4.83 4.28
N LEU A 55 -1.62 -4.94 5.44
CA LEU A 55 -1.74 -3.96 6.52
C LEU A 55 -1.25 -2.57 6.12
N ARG A 56 -0.24 -2.49 5.27
CA ARG A 56 0.51 -1.27 4.99
C ARG A 56 0.37 -0.76 3.57
N HIS A 57 -0.67 -1.19 2.83
CA HIS A 57 -0.77 -0.86 1.40
C HIS A 57 -1.53 0.43 1.09
N ILE A 58 -2.21 1.04 2.05
CA ILE A 58 -3.05 2.21 1.77
C ILE A 58 -2.19 3.44 1.50
N GLY A 59 -2.31 4.01 0.30
CA GLY A 59 -1.50 5.14 -0.14
C GLY A 59 -0.01 4.81 -0.06
N ALA A 60 0.75 5.65 0.60
CA ALA A 60 2.16 5.40 0.93
C ALA A 60 2.31 5.14 2.44
N GLY A 61 1.24 4.63 3.06
CA GLY A 61 1.20 4.31 4.48
C GLY A 61 0.46 5.34 5.31
N ILE A 62 0.10 4.92 6.51
CA ILE A 62 -0.63 5.76 7.47
C ILE A 62 0.17 5.80 8.78
N PRO A 63 0.72 6.98 9.15
CA PRO A 63 1.40 7.13 10.43
C PRO A 63 0.44 6.99 11.61
N LYS A 64 0.95 6.63 12.76
CA LYS A 64 0.17 6.45 13.99
C LYS A 64 -0.77 7.61 14.27
N LYS A 65 -0.29 8.85 14.12
CA LYS A 65 -1.10 10.06 14.37
C LYS A 65 -2.35 10.09 13.50
N GLU A 66 -2.19 9.80 12.21
CA GLU A 66 -3.31 9.77 11.28
C GLU A 66 -4.21 8.56 11.53
N ALA A 67 -3.62 7.43 11.90
CA ALA A 67 -4.38 6.22 12.22
C ALA A 67 -5.36 6.47 13.37
N ILE A 68 -4.92 7.17 14.41
CA ILE A 68 -5.77 7.54 15.53
C ILE A 68 -6.93 8.42 15.06
N GLN A 69 -6.66 9.41 14.21
CA GLN A 69 -7.69 10.28 13.65
C GLN A 69 -8.72 9.52 12.80
N LEU A 70 -8.28 8.44 12.17
CA LEU A 70 -9.14 7.62 11.31
C LEU A 70 -9.88 6.51 12.07
N GLY A 71 -9.65 6.38 13.38
CA GLY A 71 -10.28 5.34 14.18
C GLY A 71 -9.64 3.97 14.06
N LEU A 72 -8.43 3.90 13.53
CA LEU A 72 -7.67 2.65 13.44
C LEU A 72 -6.91 2.38 14.73
N PRO A 73 -6.51 1.12 14.98
CA PRO A 73 -5.62 0.83 16.11
C PRO A 73 -4.38 1.72 16.08
N PRO A 74 -3.92 2.25 17.24
CA PRO A 74 -2.91 3.31 17.29
C PRO A 74 -1.49 2.77 17.07
N LYS A 75 -1.11 2.62 15.80
CA LYS A 75 0.23 2.21 15.41
C LYS A 75 0.54 2.73 14.00
N ASP A 76 1.79 2.63 13.59
CA ASP A 76 2.21 3.02 12.25
C ASP A 76 1.88 1.91 11.25
N TYR A 77 1.34 2.32 10.10
CA TYR A 77 1.02 1.44 8.97
C TYR A 77 1.80 1.89 7.74
N ILE A 78 3.12 2.08 7.90
CA ILE A 78 4.00 2.57 6.84
C ILE A 78 4.73 1.37 6.21
N PRO A 79 4.77 1.27 4.86
CA PRO A 79 5.55 0.21 4.22
C PRO A 79 7.01 0.27 4.65
N LEU A 80 7.56 -0.85 5.11
CA LEU A 80 8.93 -0.93 5.60
C LEU A 80 9.83 -1.71 4.66
N THR A 81 9.38 -2.84 4.16
CA THR A 81 10.18 -3.66 3.25
C THR A 81 9.98 -3.21 1.82
N LEU A 82 10.94 -3.56 0.95
CA LEU A 82 10.82 -3.23 -0.47
C LEU A 82 9.59 -3.90 -1.09
N GLU A 83 9.29 -5.13 -0.69
CA GLU A 83 8.10 -5.84 -1.16
C GLU A 83 6.82 -5.09 -0.80
N GLU A 84 6.71 -4.60 0.43
CA GLU A 84 5.57 -3.79 0.86
C GLU A 84 5.45 -2.50 0.04
N LYS A 85 6.57 -1.83 -0.19
CA LYS A 85 6.61 -0.60 -0.97
C LYS A 85 6.21 -0.82 -2.43
N ILE A 86 6.67 -1.90 -3.03
CA ILE A 86 6.32 -2.24 -4.41
C ILE A 86 4.81 -2.46 -4.55
N VAL A 87 4.19 -3.21 -3.65
CA VAL A 87 2.76 -3.48 -3.71
C VAL A 87 1.95 -2.19 -3.48
N ALA A 88 2.31 -1.39 -2.48
CA ALA A 88 1.62 -0.14 -2.22
C ALA A 88 1.73 0.82 -3.41
N HIS A 89 2.93 0.92 -4.01
CA HIS A 89 3.15 1.77 -5.18
C HIS A 89 2.32 1.30 -6.38
N ALA A 90 2.32 0.00 -6.67
CA ALA A 90 1.55 -0.56 -7.78
C ALA A 90 0.06 -0.34 -7.57
N ASP A 91 -0.43 -0.50 -6.35
CA ASP A 91 -1.84 -0.26 -6.01
C ASP A 91 -2.21 1.20 -6.24
N ASN A 92 -1.35 2.14 -5.85
CA ASN A 92 -1.59 3.58 -6.08
C ASN A 92 -1.75 3.92 -7.55
N LEU A 93 -1.03 3.23 -8.43
CA LEU A 93 -1.09 3.48 -9.87
C LEU A 93 -2.14 2.63 -10.58
N THR A 94 -3.06 2.04 -9.83
CA THR A 94 -4.15 1.25 -10.40
C THR A 94 -5.49 1.86 -9.97
N HIS A 95 -6.34 2.18 -10.93
CA HIS A 95 -7.71 2.67 -10.67
C HIS A 95 -8.67 1.69 -11.35
N TRP A 96 -9.45 0.98 -10.53
CA TRP A 96 -10.24 -0.16 -10.97
C TRP A 96 -9.27 -1.26 -11.47
N ASP A 97 -9.31 -1.60 -12.72
CA ASP A 97 -8.39 -2.57 -13.34
C ASP A 97 -7.47 -1.89 -14.36
N LYS A 98 -7.37 -0.56 -14.32
CA LYS A 98 -6.58 0.23 -15.28
C LYS A 98 -5.39 0.89 -14.61
N GLU A 99 -4.26 0.88 -15.30
CA GLU A 99 -3.08 1.62 -14.91
C GLU A 99 -3.32 3.12 -15.09
N VAL A 100 -2.93 3.92 -14.10
CA VAL A 100 -3.04 5.38 -14.13
C VAL A 100 -1.70 6.00 -13.79
N ASP A 101 -1.52 7.29 -14.13
CA ASP A 101 -0.27 7.97 -13.84
C ASP A 101 -0.30 8.63 -12.45
N LEU A 102 0.87 9.12 -12.03
CA LEU A 102 1.03 9.75 -10.72
C LEU A 102 0.17 11.01 -10.60
N ASP A 103 0.05 11.80 -11.66
CA ASP A 103 -0.75 13.03 -11.63
C ASP A 103 -2.22 12.73 -11.35
N PHE A 104 -2.76 11.67 -11.91
CA PHE A 104 -4.12 11.21 -11.62
C PHE A 104 -4.28 10.86 -10.14
N VAL A 105 -3.31 10.11 -9.60
CA VAL A 105 -3.34 9.69 -8.19
C VAL A 105 -3.29 10.91 -7.26
N ILE A 106 -2.37 11.84 -7.52
CA ILE A 106 -2.23 13.05 -6.72
C ILE A 106 -3.52 13.85 -6.73
N LYS A 107 -4.11 14.06 -7.91
CA LYS A 107 -5.36 14.79 -8.04
C LYS A 107 -6.48 14.14 -7.22
N LYS A 108 -6.60 12.83 -7.29
CA LYS A 108 -7.62 12.09 -6.56
C LYS A 108 -7.47 12.22 -5.04
N TRP A 109 -6.23 12.11 -4.54
CA TRP A 109 -5.96 12.26 -3.12
C TRP A 109 -6.20 13.70 -2.63
N LYS A 110 -5.86 14.70 -3.46
CA LYS A 110 -6.17 16.10 -3.13
C LYS A 110 -7.66 16.35 -3.02
N GLU A 111 -8.44 15.76 -3.90
CA GLU A 111 -9.91 15.89 -3.87
C GLU A 111 -10.50 15.26 -2.60
N ARG A 112 -9.93 14.16 -2.12
CA ARG A 112 -10.43 13.46 -0.93
C ARG A 112 -9.99 14.10 0.39
N LEU A 113 -8.74 14.54 0.47
CA LEU A 113 -8.10 14.89 1.73
C LEU A 113 -7.68 16.36 1.81
N GLY A 114 -7.80 17.13 0.72
CA GLY A 114 -7.32 18.49 0.65
C GLY A 114 -5.93 18.59 0.03
N GLU A 115 -5.63 19.77 -0.53
CA GLU A 115 -4.42 19.96 -1.34
C GLU A 115 -3.10 19.79 -0.57
N ASN A 116 -3.13 20.06 0.73
CA ASN A 116 -1.93 20.10 1.55
C ASN A 116 -1.83 18.93 2.53
N HIS A 117 -2.61 17.87 2.31
CA HIS A 117 -2.56 16.71 3.22
C HIS A 117 -1.20 16.01 3.13
N PRO A 118 -0.57 15.67 4.28
CA PRO A 118 0.77 15.06 4.29
C PRO A 118 0.89 13.74 3.50
N SER A 119 -0.19 12.99 3.33
CA SER A 119 -0.19 11.74 2.58
C SER A 119 0.22 11.92 1.13
N ILE A 120 -0.04 13.09 0.56
CA ILE A 120 0.30 13.38 -0.85
C ILE A 120 1.80 13.39 -1.04
N ASN A 121 2.54 14.03 -0.15
CA ASN A 121 4.01 14.03 -0.20
C ASN A 121 4.57 12.62 -0.02
N ARG A 122 3.98 11.82 0.86
CA ARG A 122 4.42 10.44 1.06
C ARG A 122 4.23 9.59 -0.20
N ILE A 123 3.13 9.79 -0.93
CA ILE A 123 2.88 9.11 -2.20
C ILE A 123 3.92 9.50 -3.24
N ILE A 124 4.22 10.79 -3.34
CA ILE A 124 5.23 11.31 -4.28
C ILE A 124 6.60 10.72 -3.94
N GLU A 125 6.98 10.72 -2.66
CA GLU A 125 8.26 10.19 -2.21
C GLU A 125 8.38 8.69 -2.49
N LEU A 126 7.32 7.93 -2.25
CA LEU A 126 7.31 6.50 -2.54
C LEU A 126 7.49 6.25 -4.05
N HIS A 127 6.77 7.00 -4.88
CA HIS A 127 6.91 6.90 -6.33
C HIS A 127 8.35 7.18 -6.77
N GLN A 128 8.95 8.25 -6.25
CA GLN A 128 10.33 8.62 -6.58
C GLN A 128 11.33 7.55 -6.13
N GLU A 129 11.12 6.98 -4.94
CA GLU A 129 11.98 5.91 -4.44
C GLU A 129 11.95 4.69 -5.36
N ILE A 130 10.79 4.27 -5.79
CA ILE A 130 10.64 3.10 -6.66
C ILE A 130 11.22 3.37 -8.06
N VAL A 131 10.91 4.52 -8.65
CA VAL A 131 11.38 4.87 -9.99
C VAL A 131 12.89 5.09 -10.03
N SER A 132 13.44 5.81 -9.05
CA SER A 132 14.87 6.12 -9.01
C SER A 132 15.75 4.91 -8.70
N SER A 133 15.19 3.80 -8.30
CA SER A 133 15.93 2.57 -8.03
C SER A 133 16.16 1.71 -9.27
N ASN A 134 16.05 2.30 -10.47
CA ASN A 134 16.31 1.64 -11.76
C ASN A 134 15.34 0.50 -12.08
N LEU A 135 14.10 0.70 -11.75
CA LEU A 135 13.05 -0.27 -12.06
C LEU A 135 12.42 -0.04 -13.43
N ASN A 136 12.91 0.94 -14.16
CA ASN A 136 12.44 1.22 -15.50
C ASN A 136 13.13 0.38 -16.55
#